data_a90e528d15c4e7b4a2db212a365dd193
#
_entry.id   a90e528d15c4e7b4a2db212a365dd193
#
_cell.length_a   1.000
_cell.length_b   1.000
_cell.length_c   1.000
_cell.angle_alpha   90.00
_cell.angle_beta   90.00
_cell.angle_gamma   90.00
#
_symmetry.space_group_name_H-M   'P 1'
#
loop_
_entity.id
_entity.type
_entity.pdbx_description
1 polymer ?
#
loop_
_entity_poly.entity_id
_entity_poly.type
_entity_poly.pdbx_seq_one_letter_code
_entity_poly.pdbx_strand_id
1 'polypeptide(L)' 'SFQKEVYMAHYTSLDQLPLALSADDVAEVLGISRANAYNLMRSKSFPTLKIGKRMTVPKDKLIEWIEQQINRS' A
#
# COMPACT_ATOMS: atom_id res chain seq x y z
N SER A 1 -12.99 -10.97 7.15
CA SER A 1 -14.35 -10.53 7.35
C SER A 1 -14.99 -10.11 6.03
N PHE A 2 -16.29 -10.00 6.04
CA PHE A 2 -17.04 -9.61 4.85
C PHE A 2 -16.58 -8.24 4.32
N GLN A 3 -16.36 -7.30 5.21
CA GLN A 3 -15.94 -5.95 4.80
C GLN A 3 -14.58 -5.93 4.13
N LYS A 4 -13.67 -6.77 4.61
CA LYS A 4 -12.37 -6.87 3.97
C LYS A 4 -12.48 -7.35 2.54
N GLU A 5 -13.36 -8.31 2.31
CA GLU A 5 -13.54 -8.84 0.97
C GLU A 5 -14.11 -7.78 0.02
N VAL A 6 -14.96 -6.91 0.53
CA VAL A 6 -15.54 -5.85 -0.29
C VAL A 6 -14.48 -4.82 -0.67
N TYR A 7 -13.63 -4.42 0.27
CA TYR A 7 -12.61 -3.41 0.03
C TYR A 7 -11.47 -3.93 -0.82
N MET A 8 -11.18 -5.21 -0.74
CA MET A 8 -10.01 -5.80 -1.39
C MET A 8 -10.46 -6.62 -2.59
N ALA A 9 -10.84 -5.92 -3.67
CA ALA A 9 -11.39 -6.56 -4.85
C ALA A 9 -10.52 -7.69 -5.40
N HIS A 10 -9.19 -7.54 -5.33
CA HIS A 10 -8.24 -8.54 -5.83
C HIS A 10 -7.62 -9.37 -4.71
N TYR A 11 -7.91 -9.05 -3.47
CA TYR A 11 -7.38 -9.75 -2.31
C TYR A 11 -8.51 -9.97 -1.32
N THR A 12 -8.63 -11.17 -0.79
CA THR A 12 -9.67 -11.47 0.19
C THR A 12 -9.28 -11.07 1.59
N SER A 13 -7.98 -10.83 1.81
CA SER A 13 -7.50 -10.36 3.10
C SER A 13 -6.12 -9.73 2.93
N LEU A 14 -5.69 -8.98 3.94
CA LEU A 14 -4.35 -8.39 3.95
C LEU A 14 -3.26 -9.47 3.96
N ASP A 15 -3.58 -10.64 4.50
CA ASP A 15 -2.62 -11.74 4.55
C ASP A 15 -2.25 -12.27 3.18
N GLN A 16 -3.08 -12.03 2.18
CA GLN A 16 -2.81 -12.48 0.82
C GLN A 16 -1.89 -11.56 0.05
N LEU A 17 -1.61 -10.38 0.60
CA LEU A 17 -0.68 -9.46 -0.02
C LEU A 17 0.75 -9.98 0.09
N PRO A 18 1.59 -9.75 -0.94
CA PRO A 18 3.00 -10.10 -0.82
C PRO A 18 3.68 -9.24 0.23
N LEU A 19 4.81 -9.72 0.74
CA LEU A 19 5.56 -9.00 1.76
C LEU A 19 6.07 -7.65 1.24
N ALA A 20 6.43 -7.58 -0.04
CA ALA A 20 6.90 -6.35 -0.67
C ALA A 20 5.91 -5.97 -1.77
N LEU A 21 5.43 -4.75 -1.73
CA LEU A 21 4.39 -4.28 -2.64
C LEU A 21 4.98 -3.38 -3.72
N SER A 22 4.53 -3.57 -4.95
CA SER A 22 4.86 -2.70 -6.07
C SER A 22 3.90 -1.51 -6.11
N ALA A 23 4.17 -0.57 -7.03
CA ALA A 23 3.25 0.56 -7.22
C ALA A 23 1.86 0.08 -7.63
N ASP A 24 1.78 -0.96 -8.44
CA ASP A 24 0.49 -1.50 -8.84
C ASP A 24 -0.27 -2.06 -7.63
N ASP A 25 0.44 -2.76 -6.75
CA ASP A 25 -0.16 -3.30 -5.54
C ASP A 25 -0.65 -2.19 -4.62
N VAL A 26 0.16 -1.14 -4.44
CA VAL A 26 -0.22 0.01 -3.61
C VAL A 26 -1.46 0.68 -4.19
N ALA A 27 -1.50 0.85 -5.51
CA ALA A 27 -2.65 1.47 -6.17
C ALA A 27 -3.93 0.68 -5.90
N GLU A 28 -3.86 -0.64 -5.98
CA GLU A 28 -5.04 -1.48 -5.72
C GLU A 28 -5.48 -1.43 -4.27
N VAL A 29 -4.53 -1.52 -3.36
CA VAL A 29 -4.84 -1.53 -1.92
C VAL A 29 -5.49 -0.21 -1.52
N LEU A 30 -4.96 0.90 -2.00
CA LEU A 30 -5.46 2.22 -1.62
C LEU A 30 -6.60 2.72 -2.52
N GLY A 31 -6.86 2.02 -3.61
CA GLY A 31 -7.93 2.43 -4.53
C GLY A 31 -7.62 3.71 -5.28
N ILE A 32 -6.35 3.91 -5.63
CA ILE A 32 -5.91 5.11 -6.36
C ILE A 32 -5.29 4.71 -7.69
N SER A 33 -5.05 5.70 -8.55
CA SER A 33 -4.43 5.44 -9.84
C SER A 33 -2.96 5.07 -9.65
N ARG A 34 -2.41 4.40 -10.67
CA ARG A 34 -1.00 4.02 -10.64
C ARG A 34 -0.09 5.24 -10.54
N ALA A 35 -0.45 6.30 -11.28
CA ALA A 35 0.33 7.54 -11.22
C ALA A 35 0.34 8.14 -9.81
N ASN A 36 -0.81 8.13 -9.16
CA ASN A 36 -0.91 8.62 -7.79
C ASN A 36 -0.12 7.74 -6.83
N ALA A 37 -0.13 6.42 -7.06
CA ALA A 37 0.66 5.51 -6.24
C ALA A 37 2.15 5.81 -6.35
N TYR A 38 2.64 6.04 -7.57
CA TYR A 38 4.04 6.42 -7.77
C TYR A 38 4.39 7.72 -7.06
N ASN A 39 3.52 8.72 -7.18
CA ASN A 39 3.74 9.99 -6.50
C ASN A 39 3.80 9.82 -4.98
N LEU A 40 2.90 9.00 -4.45
CA LEU A 40 2.86 8.73 -3.03
C LEU A 40 4.14 8.03 -2.58
N MET A 41 4.59 7.05 -3.36
CA MET A 41 5.79 6.29 -3.01
C MET A 41 7.06 7.14 -3.05
N ARG A 42 7.05 8.23 -3.79
CA ARG A 42 8.18 9.15 -3.85
C ARG A 42 8.17 10.16 -2.71
N SER A 43 7.07 10.27 -1.99
CA SER A 43 6.99 11.23 -0.90
C SER A 43 7.84 10.75 0.28
N LYS A 44 8.32 11.71 1.07
CA LYS A 44 9.20 11.38 2.19
C LYS A 44 8.47 10.71 3.34
N SER A 45 7.18 10.98 3.47
CA SER A 45 6.41 10.44 4.59
C SER A 45 5.94 9.02 4.37
N PHE A 46 6.08 8.50 3.15
CA PHE A 46 5.61 7.16 2.83
C PHE A 46 6.74 6.14 3.03
N PRO A 47 6.44 4.95 3.58
CA PRO A 47 7.46 3.96 3.92
C PRO A 47 7.95 3.17 2.70
N THR A 48 8.56 3.86 1.75
CA THR A 48 9.09 3.25 0.54
C THR A 48 10.50 2.75 0.76
N LEU A 49 10.75 1.52 0.37
CA LEU A 49 12.08 0.93 0.38
C LEU A 49 12.62 0.95 -1.04
N LYS A 50 13.76 1.58 -1.22
CA LYS A 50 14.39 1.71 -2.53
C LYS A 50 15.53 0.71 -2.65
N ILE A 51 15.42 -0.18 -3.62
CA ILE A 51 16.45 -1.19 -3.87
C ILE A 51 16.91 -1.02 -5.32
N GLY A 52 18.11 -0.48 -5.50
CA GLY A 52 18.59 -0.16 -6.83
C GLY A 52 17.66 0.84 -7.50
N LYS A 53 17.09 0.47 -8.63
CA LYS A 53 16.16 1.33 -9.36
C LYS A 53 14.70 1.04 -9.03
N ARG A 54 14.46 0.06 -8.17
CA ARG A 54 13.09 -0.36 -7.85
C ARG A 54 12.64 0.23 -6.52
N MET A 55 11.37 0.58 -6.47
CA MET A 55 10.72 1.03 -5.24
C MET A 55 9.73 -0.05 -4.80
N THR A 56 9.79 -0.42 -3.55
CA THR A 56 8.84 -1.35 -2.97
C THR A 56 8.37 -0.82 -1.62
N VAL A 57 7.25 -1.34 -1.16
CA VAL A 57 6.71 -0.95 0.14
C VAL A 57 6.49 -2.22 0.96
N PRO A 58 7.19 -2.38 2.08
CA PRO A 58 6.92 -3.53 2.95
C PRO A 58 5.47 -3.50 3.42
N LYS A 59 4.80 -4.64 3.35
CA LYS A 59 3.39 -4.74 3.69
C LYS A 59 3.11 -4.20 5.10
N ASP A 60 3.90 -4.61 6.07
CA ASP A 60 3.69 -4.20 7.46
C ASP A 60 3.79 -2.68 7.61
N LYS A 61 4.72 -2.07 6.89
CA LYS A 61 4.92 -0.63 6.96
C LYS A 61 3.78 0.13 6.30
N LEU A 62 3.23 -0.43 5.23
CA LEU A 62 2.06 0.17 4.59
C LEU A 62 0.87 0.17 5.55
N ILE A 63 0.66 -0.93 6.25
CA ILE A 63 -0.43 -1.04 7.21
C ILE A 63 -0.25 -0.02 8.32
N GLU A 64 0.95 0.11 8.87
CA GLU A 64 1.24 1.12 9.89
C GLU A 64 0.97 2.53 9.38
N TRP A 65 1.38 2.80 8.15
CA TRP A 65 1.18 4.12 7.56
C TRP A 65 -0.31 4.44 7.43
N ILE A 66 -1.11 3.46 6.99
CA ILE A 66 -2.55 3.65 6.87
C ILE A 66 -3.16 3.97 8.23
N GLU A 67 -2.76 3.23 9.26
CA GLU A 67 -3.26 3.46 10.60
C GLU A 67 -2.90 4.84 11.12
N GLN A 68 -1.70 5.30 10.81
CA GLN A 68 -1.27 6.64 11.21
C GLN A 68 -2.11 7.72 10.53
N GLN A 69 -2.46 7.53 9.27
CA GLN A 69 -3.28 8.50 8.55
C GLN A 69 -4.68 8.59 9.15
N ILE A 70 -5.24 7.46 9.52
CA ILE A 70 -6.56 7.43 10.16
C ILE A 70 -6.51 8.13 11.51
N ASN A 71 -5.48 7.87 12.30
CA ASN A 71 -5.36 8.43 13.64
C ASN A 71 -5.10 9.94 13.63
N ARG A 72 -4.50 10.44 12.56
CA ARG A 72 -4.22 11.87 12.43
C ARG A 72 -5.46 12.68 12.06
N SER A 73 -6.45 12.02 11.52
CA SER A 73 -7.71 12.67 11.16
C SER A 73 -8.61 12.84 12.40
#